data_3b7b6f558bbb7cb90d3bc6715c020091
#
_entry.id   3b7b6f558bbb7cb90d3bc6715c020091
#
_cell.length_a   1.000
_cell.length_b   1.000
_cell.length_c   1.000
_cell.angle_alpha   90.00
_cell.angle_beta   90.00
_cell.angle_gamma   90.00
#
_symmetry.space_group_name_H-M   'P 1'
#
loop_
_entity.id
_entity.type
_entity.pdbx_description
1 polymer ?
#
loop_
_entity_poly.entity_id
_entity_poly.type
_entity_poly.pdbx_seq_one_letter_code
_entity_poly.pdbx_strand_id
1 'polypeptide(L)'
;VKKFLMMLKTDGEIPDNMKTKKFSQRLLKAKWGNSSPNITATSLPDDYVHFKQPRSLTVREWARIQYFPDWYLFSGKRTTGGLRRAGNPLEGNFERELPKYTQIGNAVPVKLAEEIANHFSKILDVF
;
A
#
# COMPACT_ATOMS: atom_id res chain seq x y z
N VAL A 1 13.78 -12.66 -0.93
CA VAL A 1 15.01 -12.02 -0.44
C VAL A 1 15.96 -11.70 -1.59
N LYS A 2 16.35 -12.67 -2.44
CA LYS A 2 17.29 -12.47 -3.56
C LYS A 2 16.86 -11.35 -4.50
N LYS A 3 15.57 -11.31 -4.89
CA LYS A 3 15.00 -10.27 -5.73
C LYS A 3 15.11 -8.88 -5.08
N PHE A 4 14.80 -8.76 -3.80
CA PHE A 4 14.88 -7.49 -3.07
C PHE A 4 16.33 -7.01 -2.90
N LEU A 5 17.28 -7.94 -2.72
CA LEU A 5 18.71 -7.61 -2.71
C LEU A 5 19.17 -7.05 -4.06
N MET A 6 18.71 -7.62 -5.16
CA MET A 6 19.02 -7.13 -6.49
C MET A 6 18.47 -5.72 -6.72
N MET A 7 17.22 -5.45 -6.29
CA MET A 7 16.63 -4.12 -6.39
C MET A 7 17.42 -3.06 -5.61
N LEU A 8 17.96 -3.41 -4.43
CA LEU A 8 18.82 -2.50 -3.66
C LEU A 8 20.15 -2.22 -4.36
N LYS A 9 20.71 -3.20 -5.06
CA LYS A 9 21.98 -3.06 -5.80
C LYS A 9 21.81 -2.25 -7.09
N THR A 10 20.65 -2.31 -7.72
CA THR A 10 20.34 -1.68 -9.03
C THR A 10 19.49 -0.43 -8.91
N ASP A 11 19.46 0.21 -7.76
CA ASP A 11 18.66 1.42 -7.46
C ASP A 11 17.16 1.28 -7.80
N GLY A 12 16.62 0.11 -7.55
CA GLY A 12 15.20 -0.18 -7.73
C GLY A 12 14.82 -0.87 -9.03
N GLU A 13 15.78 -1.11 -9.91
CA GLU A 13 15.55 -1.89 -11.11
C GLU A 13 15.56 -3.40 -10.82
N ILE A 14 14.77 -4.15 -11.54
CA ILE A 14 14.74 -5.60 -11.47
C ILE A 14 15.27 -6.13 -12.80
N PRO A 15 16.27 -7.03 -12.79
CA PRO A 15 16.70 -7.69 -14.01
C PRO A 15 15.54 -8.37 -14.75
N ASP A 16 15.54 -8.32 -16.08
CA ASP A 16 14.43 -8.82 -16.91
C ASP A 16 14.06 -10.28 -16.64
N ASN A 17 15.05 -11.12 -16.38
CA ASN A 17 14.85 -12.52 -16.01
C ASN A 17 14.16 -12.73 -14.65
N MET A 18 14.05 -11.68 -13.83
CA MET A 18 13.40 -11.70 -12.52
C MET A 18 12.11 -10.88 -12.48
N LYS A 19 11.78 -10.17 -13.55
CA LYS A 19 10.53 -9.43 -13.66
C LYS A 19 9.35 -10.40 -13.67
N THR A 20 8.30 -10.05 -12.93
CA THR A 20 7.03 -10.77 -12.99
C THR A 20 6.06 -9.96 -13.86
N LYS A 21 5.33 -10.62 -14.76
CA LYS A 21 4.37 -9.97 -15.67
C LYS A 21 3.22 -9.23 -14.95
N LYS A 22 3.04 -9.45 -13.65
CA LYS A 22 1.86 -8.97 -12.90
C LYS A 22 2.07 -7.70 -12.10
N PHE A 23 3.29 -7.32 -11.72
CA PHE A 23 3.52 -6.20 -10.81
C PHE A 23 4.81 -5.45 -11.10
N SER A 24 4.72 -4.13 -11.19
CA SER A 24 5.90 -3.27 -11.13
C SER A 24 6.28 -3.07 -9.66
N GLN A 25 7.27 -3.80 -9.20
CA GLN A 25 7.84 -3.55 -7.87
C GLN A 25 8.74 -2.32 -7.93
N ARG A 26 8.62 -1.48 -6.91
CA ARG A 26 9.38 -0.23 -6.82
C ARG A 26 10.17 -0.19 -5.52
N LEU A 27 11.40 0.28 -5.59
CA LEU A 27 12.18 0.61 -4.42
C LEU A 27 11.70 1.95 -3.86
N LEU A 28 11.41 1.98 -2.56
CA LEU A 28 11.20 3.25 -1.88
C LEU A 28 12.52 4.00 -1.79
N LYS A 29 12.52 5.26 -2.20
CA LYS A 29 13.70 6.11 -2.07
C LYS A 29 13.77 6.71 -0.66
N ALA A 30 14.98 6.82 -0.10
CA ALA A 30 15.19 7.39 1.24
C ALA A 30 14.81 8.87 1.31
N LYS A 31 15.02 9.60 0.21
CA LYS A 31 14.56 10.98 0.07
C LYS A 31 13.23 10.94 -0.68
N TRP A 32 12.17 11.25 0.00
CA TRP A 32 10.83 11.47 -0.56
C TRP A 32 10.81 12.81 -1.32
N GLY A 33 11.56 12.89 -2.41
CA GLY A 33 11.47 14.04 -3.28
C GLY A 33 10.08 14.10 -3.95
N ASN A 34 10.00 14.21 -5.23
CA ASN A 34 8.77 14.49 -5.97
C ASN A 34 7.87 13.27 -6.26
N SER A 35 8.10 12.10 -5.66
CA SER A 35 7.27 10.91 -5.91
C SER A 35 6.97 10.16 -4.62
N SER A 36 5.88 10.57 -3.96
CA SER A 36 5.30 9.77 -2.87
C SER A 36 4.79 8.44 -3.42
N PRO A 37 4.97 7.31 -2.70
CA PRO A 37 4.36 6.06 -3.10
C PRO A 37 2.85 6.21 -3.07
N ASN A 38 2.20 5.80 -4.14
CA ASN A 38 0.75 5.80 -4.23
C ASN A 38 0.24 4.41 -3.84
N ILE A 39 -0.44 4.32 -2.72
CA ILE A 39 -1.10 3.10 -2.27
C ILE A 39 -2.57 3.17 -2.70
N THR A 40 -3.00 2.14 -3.41
CA THR A 40 -4.38 2.02 -3.90
C THR A 40 -5.03 0.75 -3.36
N ALA A 41 -6.34 0.64 -3.55
CA ALA A 41 -7.13 -0.55 -3.16
C ALA A 41 -6.58 -1.87 -3.73
N THR A 42 -5.91 -1.82 -4.88
CA THR A 42 -5.31 -2.99 -5.54
C THR A 42 -3.86 -3.22 -5.20
N SER A 43 -3.23 -2.31 -4.44
CA SER A 43 -1.82 -2.42 -4.05
C SER A 43 -1.56 -3.65 -3.20
N LEU A 44 -0.43 -4.29 -3.45
CA LEU A 44 0.01 -5.50 -2.76
C LEU A 44 1.22 -5.21 -1.86
N PRO A 45 1.42 -6.00 -0.81
CA PRO A 45 2.52 -5.79 0.15
C PRO A 45 3.91 -5.72 -0.47
N ASP A 46 4.10 -6.36 -1.62
CA ASP A 46 5.37 -6.43 -2.34
C ASP A 46 5.50 -5.45 -3.51
N ASP A 47 4.53 -4.55 -3.70
CA ASP A 47 4.63 -3.48 -4.69
C ASP A 47 5.77 -2.51 -4.37
N TYR A 48 6.10 -2.39 -3.09
CA TYR A 48 7.20 -1.56 -2.62
C TYR A 48 8.22 -2.35 -1.81
N VAL A 49 9.50 -2.09 -2.08
CA VAL A 49 10.63 -2.60 -1.32
C VAL A 49 11.17 -1.50 -0.42
N HIS A 50 11.48 -1.84 0.82
CA HIS A 50 12.06 -0.90 1.77
C HIS A 50 13.40 -0.37 1.25
N PHE A 51 13.66 0.95 1.42
CA PHE A 51 14.79 1.65 0.82
C PHE A 51 16.18 1.20 1.31
N LYS A 52 16.27 0.56 2.47
CA LYS A 52 17.54 0.07 3.04
C LYS A 52 17.57 -1.43 3.29
N GLN A 53 16.42 -2.10 3.28
CA GLN A 53 16.33 -3.50 3.67
C GLN A 53 15.71 -4.33 2.56
N PRO A 54 16.20 -5.54 2.28
CA PRO A 54 15.69 -6.38 1.19
C PRO A 54 14.38 -7.08 1.59
N ARG A 55 13.37 -6.29 1.90
CA ARG A 55 12.04 -6.75 2.33
C ARG A 55 10.91 -5.86 1.82
N SER A 56 9.70 -6.40 1.80
CA SER A 56 8.48 -5.60 1.64
C SER A 56 8.24 -4.73 2.88
N LEU A 57 7.40 -3.73 2.74
CA LEU A 57 6.98 -2.88 3.86
C LEU A 57 6.13 -3.66 4.86
N THR A 58 6.23 -3.30 6.12
CA THR A 58 5.33 -3.75 7.18
C THR A 58 3.96 -3.08 7.06
N VAL A 59 2.96 -3.63 7.73
CA VAL A 59 1.62 -3.02 7.80
C VAL A 59 1.69 -1.59 8.34
N ARG A 60 2.52 -1.36 9.36
CA ARG A 60 2.68 -0.02 9.96
C ARG A 60 3.34 0.98 9.01
N GLU A 61 4.38 0.57 8.29
CA GLU A 61 5.02 1.42 7.28
C GLU A 61 4.04 1.75 6.14
N TRP A 62 3.21 0.77 5.73
CA TRP A 62 2.16 0.95 4.75
C TRP A 62 1.09 1.95 5.22
N ALA A 63 0.68 1.83 6.49
CA ALA A 63 -0.29 2.74 7.11
C ALA A 63 0.25 4.17 7.20
N ARG A 64 1.53 4.35 7.53
CA ARG A 64 2.17 5.67 7.56
C ARG A 64 2.19 6.36 6.21
N ILE A 65 2.32 5.62 5.11
CA ILE A 65 2.23 6.17 3.74
C ILE A 65 0.83 6.77 3.48
N GLN A 66 -0.22 6.17 4.04
CA GLN A 66 -1.59 6.67 3.99
C GLN A 66 -1.92 7.65 5.13
N TYR A 67 -0.90 8.10 5.88
CA TYR A 67 -1.05 9.04 7.00
C TYR A 67 -1.94 8.55 8.14
N PHE A 68 -2.09 7.22 8.33
CA PHE A 68 -2.71 6.70 9.53
C PHE A 68 -1.83 6.98 10.76
N PRO A 69 -2.40 7.46 11.86
CA PRO A 69 -1.66 7.66 13.10
C PRO A 69 -1.18 6.32 13.68
N ASP A 70 -0.08 6.34 14.41
CA ASP A 70 0.55 5.11 14.90
C ASP A 70 -0.29 4.35 15.94
N TRP A 71 -1.20 5.02 16.60
CA TRP A 71 -2.13 4.39 17.54
C TRP A 71 -3.27 3.62 16.84
N TYR A 72 -3.53 3.86 15.55
CA TYR A 72 -4.61 3.19 14.83
C TYR A 72 -4.29 1.71 14.63
N LEU A 73 -5.20 0.83 15.05
CA LEU A 73 -5.03 -0.61 14.99
C LEU A 73 -5.85 -1.21 13.84
N PHE A 74 -5.20 -2.06 13.08
CA PHE A 74 -5.84 -2.86 12.03
C PHE A 74 -6.04 -4.28 12.54
N SER A 75 -7.25 -4.82 12.41
CA SER A 75 -7.58 -6.19 12.79
C SER A 75 -7.53 -7.15 11.59
N GLY A 76 -7.55 -8.45 11.86
CA GLY A 76 -7.59 -9.49 10.85
C GLY A 76 -6.23 -9.90 10.31
N LYS A 77 -6.24 -10.66 9.22
CA LYS A 77 -5.03 -11.22 8.59
C LYS A 77 -4.14 -10.13 7.99
N ARG A 78 -2.84 -10.38 7.97
CA ARG A 78 -1.88 -9.49 7.33
C ARG A 78 -2.11 -9.43 5.82
N THR A 79 -2.19 -10.61 5.18
CA THR A 79 -2.42 -10.79 3.74
C THR A 79 -3.38 -11.96 3.51
N THR A 80 -3.96 -12.02 2.32
CA THR A 80 -4.74 -13.17 1.88
C THR A 80 -4.52 -13.42 0.39
N GLY A 81 -4.85 -14.63 -0.08
CA GLY A 81 -4.78 -14.97 -1.50
C GLY A 81 -5.81 -14.19 -2.33
N GLY A 82 -5.56 -14.08 -3.64
CA GLY A 82 -6.41 -13.30 -4.56
C GLY A 82 -7.87 -13.74 -4.55
N LEU A 83 -8.14 -15.05 -4.59
CA LEU A 83 -9.50 -15.60 -4.57
C LEU A 83 -10.25 -15.26 -3.28
N ARG A 84 -9.61 -15.40 -2.11
CA ARG A 84 -10.23 -15.05 -0.83
C ARG A 84 -10.53 -13.55 -0.71
N ARG A 85 -9.67 -12.72 -1.29
CA ARG A 85 -9.85 -11.27 -1.29
C ARG A 85 -10.98 -10.84 -2.24
N ALA A 86 -11.09 -11.48 -3.39
CA ALA A 86 -12.08 -11.15 -4.41
C ALA A 86 -13.42 -11.88 -4.21
N GLY A 87 -13.42 -12.99 -3.47
CA GLY A 87 -14.49 -13.99 -3.52
C GLY A 87 -14.36 -14.88 -4.76
N ASN A 88 -15.18 -15.91 -4.84
CA ASN A 88 -15.33 -16.75 -6.03
C ASN A 88 -16.82 -16.92 -6.36
N PRO A 89 -17.43 -15.95 -7.04
CA PRO A 89 -18.86 -15.99 -7.39
C PRO A 89 -19.24 -17.21 -8.25
N LEU A 90 -18.31 -17.74 -9.05
CA LEU A 90 -18.54 -18.93 -9.90
C LEU A 90 -18.77 -20.20 -9.08
N GLU A 91 -18.24 -20.26 -7.86
CA GLU A 91 -18.43 -21.36 -6.91
C GLU A 91 -19.45 -20.99 -5.81
N GLY A 92 -20.19 -19.91 -5.97
CA GLY A 92 -21.16 -19.43 -4.97
C GLY A 92 -20.54 -18.87 -3.71
N ASN A 93 -19.24 -18.63 -3.68
CA ASN A 93 -18.55 -18.06 -2.53
C ASN A 93 -18.40 -16.54 -2.69
N PHE A 94 -19.26 -15.80 -1.98
CA PHE A 94 -19.25 -14.33 -1.96
C PHE A 94 -18.50 -13.75 -0.77
N GLU A 95 -18.00 -14.59 0.14
CA GLU A 95 -17.23 -14.12 1.28
C GLU A 95 -15.90 -13.54 0.83
N ARG A 96 -15.60 -12.35 1.31
CA ARG A 96 -14.36 -11.63 1.01
C ARG A 96 -13.57 -11.39 2.28
N GLU A 97 -12.30 -11.73 2.23
CA GLU A 97 -11.37 -11.35 3.30
C GLU A 97 -10.80 -9.96 3.01
N LEU A 98 -10.81 -9.11 4.02
CA LEU A 98 -10.24 -7.77 3.94
C LEU A 98 -8.96 -7.70 4.80
N PRO A 99 -7.80 -8.13 4.28
CA PRO A 99 -6.56 -8.13 5.03
C PRO A 99 -6.06 -6.71 5.28
N LYS A 100 -5.19 -6.54 6.27
CA LYS A 100 -4.71 -5.23 6.74
C LYS A 100 -4.16 -4.33 5.63
N TYR A 101 -3.41 -4.87 4.69
CA TYR A 101 -2.92 -4.08 3.55
C TYR A 101 -4.05 -3.59 2.64
N THR A 102 -5.08 -4.39 2.44
CA THR A 102 -6.25 -3.99 1.64
C THR A 102 -7.10 -2.94 2.38
N GLN A 103 -7.24 -3.06 3.70
CA GLN A 103 -7.91 -2.03 4.50
C GLN A 103 -7.24 -0.67 4.33
N ILE A 104 -5.91 -0.63 4.43
CA ILE A 104 -5.13 0.60 4.25
C ILE A 104 -5.28 1.14 2.83
N GLY A 105 -5.19 0.26 1.81
CA GLY A 105 -5.26 0.67 0.41
C GLY A 105 -6.65 1.18 -0.03
N ASN A 106 -7.71 0.71 0.64
CA ASN A 106 -9.09 1.19 0.39
C ASN A 106 -9.38 2.54 1.04
N ALA A 107 -8.57 2.95 2.00
CA ALA A 107 -8.79 4.20 2.71
C ALA A 107 -8.35 5.41 1.88
N VAL A 108 -9.08 6.50 2.01
CA VAL A 108 -8.59 7.81 1.61
C VAL A 108 -7.42 8.20 2.54
N PRO A 109 -6.31 8.76 2.03
CA PRO A 109 -5.23 9.23 2.89
C PRO A 109 -5.74 10.20 3.94
N VAL A 110 -5.48 9.90 5.22
CA VAL A 110 -6.07 10.62 6.35
C VAL A 110 -5.80 12.13 6.27
N LYS A 111 -4.56 12.49 5.95
CA LYS A 111 -4.17 13.91 5.80
C LYS A 111 -4.92 14.62 4.68
N LEU A 112 -5.15 13.95 3.55
CA LEU A 112 -5.93 14.51 2.45
C LEU A 112 -7.39 14.75 2.86
N ALA A 113 -8.00 13.78 3.55
CA ALA A 113 -9.36 13.93 4.06
C ALA A 113 -9.48 15.10 5.05
N GLU A 114 -8.50 15.26 5.94
CA GLU A 114 -8.43 16.38 6.88
C GLU A 114 -8.34 17.74 6.17
N GLU A 115 -7.47 17.88 5.18
CA GLU A 115 -7.32 19.12 4.42
C GLU A 115 -8.59 19.47 3.63
N ILE A 116 -9.24 18.50 3.03
CA ILE A 116 -10.52 18.68 2.33
C ILE A 116 -11.61 19.12 3.33
N ALA A 117 -11.73 18.44 4.47
CA ALA A 117 -12.72 18.79 5.50
C ALA A 117 -12.51 20.21 6.03
N ASN A 118 -11.27 20.58 6.32
CA ASN A 118 -10.92 21.93 6.77
C ASN A 118 -11.25 23.00 5.71
N HIS A 119 -11.08 22.67 4.44
CA HIS A 119 -11.46 23.59 3.36
C HIS A 119 -12.97 23.80 3.30
N PHE A 120 -13.76 22.73 3.36
CA PHE A 120 -15.23 22.84 3.38
C PHE A 120 -15.76 23.55 4.63
N SER A 121 -15.19 23.29 5.81
CA SER A 121 -15.57 24.01 7.03
C SER A 121 -15.45 25.52 6.86
N LYS A 122 -14.32 26.00 6.31
CA LYS A 122 -14.13 27.45 6.07
C LYS A 122 -15.13 28.04 5.09
N ILE A 123 -15.60 27.27 4.11
CA ILE A 123 -16.63 27.74 3.16
C ILE A 123 -17.99 27.84 3.87
N LEU A 124 -18.33 26.83 4.70
CA LEU A 124 -19.61 26.80 5.41
C LEU A 124 -19.70 27.84 6.51
N ASP A 125 -18.58 28.21 7.14
CA ASP A 125 -18.52 29.28 8.15
C ASP A 125 -18.73 30.70 7.57
N VAL A 126 -18.75 30.84 6.24
CA VAL A 126 -18.98 32.11 5.53
C VAL A 126 -20.46 32.32 5.21
N PHE A 127 -21.32 31.33 5.35
CA PHE A 127 -22.75 31.36 5.13
C PHE A 127 -23.52 31.30 6.45
#